data_5e9af0e20746456ac249c1326187d61b
#
_entry.id   5e9af0e20746456ac249c1326187d61b
#
_cell.length_a   1.000
_cell.length_b   1.000
_cell.length_c   1.000
_cell.angle_alpha   90.00
_cell.angle_beta   90.00
_cell.angle_gamma   90.00
#
_symmetry.space_group_name_H-M   'P 1'
#
loop_
_entity.id
_entity.type
_entity.pdbx_description
1 polymer ?
#
loop_
_entity_poly.entity_id
_entity_poly.type
_entity_poly.pdbx_seq_one_letter_code
_entity_poly.pdbx_strand_id
1 'polypeptide(L)'
;PQMKWKLKPQAEVGTDVKSLCENGYNVSAWVDAVVPGTAFNSYVIAGLEKDPNFGDNIHQVNRDKYDRSFWYRTTFRVPADFTKELIWLNFNGVNRRAEVYLNGTLLGKLDGFMHRGHFNVTSIVNRDKENVLAVLVHMPDTPLANQGSPTYLSSGGWDWMPYVPGLNSGITDKVFLTNTGTATLIDPWIRTNLPTRARADLSVALDVKNNSVEKTKVLVRGTITPGNIVFQKELDVNAHTTEQVKFDKRYFPQLCIDQPRLWWPNGYGDPNLYHCKFEVMVDGRVSETKDVSFGIKKYSYDKEGNTFHIYINDIPVFVKGANWGMSEYMLRCRGEEYDTKVRLHKEMNFNMIRNWLGSVTDDEFYEACDKYGIMVWDDFWINSNPNLPYDLNVFNNNMMEKIKRVRNHPSIAVWCGDNESNP
;
A
#
# COMPACT_ATOMS: atom_id res chain seq x y z
N PRO A 1 -7.13 19.24 -2.34
CA PRO A 1 -6.69 19.58 -3.71
C PRO A 1 -5.57 18.65 -4.14
N GLN A 2 -5.66 18.14 -5.35
CA GLN A 2 -4.62 17.27 -5.92
C GLN A 2 -3.33 18.09 -6.06
N MET A 3 -2.22 17.61 -5.49
CA MET A 3 -0.91 18.24 -5.63
C MET A 3 -0.46 18.15 -7.10
N LYS A 4 -0.05 19.28 -7.67
CA LYS A 4 0.53 19.31 -9.01
C LYS A 4 2.03 19.13 -8.92
N TRP A 5 2.52 18.06 -9.49
CA TRP A 5 3.94 17.70 -9.41
C TRP A 5 4.68 18.07 -10.70
N LYS A 6 5.93 18.43 -10.53
CA LYS A 6 6.90 18.62 -11.61
C LYS A 6 8.07 17.68 -11.39
N LEU A 7 8.70 17.21 -12.46
CA LEU A 7 9.90 16.38 -12.35
C LEU A 7 10.99 16.83 -13.34
N LYS A 8 12.25 16.58 -12.94
CA LYS A 8 13.44 16.83 -13.76
C LYS A 8 14.57 15.90 -13.34
N PRO A 9 15.45 15.46 -14.28
CA PRO A 9 16.62 14.68 -13.94
C PRO A 9 17.52 15.37 -12.91
N GLN A 10 17.99 14.64 -11.91
CA GLN A 10 18.85 15.18 -10.85
C GLN A 10 20.11 15.86 -11.41
N ALA A 11 20.74 15.26 -12.41
CA ALA A 11 21.97 15.79 -13.03
C ALA A 11 21.77 17.19 -13.66
N GLU A 12 20.55 17.57 -14.00
CA GLU A 12 20.20 18.86 -14.59
C GLU A 12 19.79 19.91 -13.57
N VAL A 13 19.50 19.51 -12.33
CA VAL A 13 19.08 20.37 -11.22
C VAL A 13 20.20 20.59 -10.24
N GLY A 14 21.05 19.59 -10.02
CA GLY A 14 22.07 19.58 -9.00
C GLY A 14 21.55 19.11 -7.62
N THR A 15 22.28 19.46 -6.58
CA THR A 15 22.06 18.99 -5.20
C THR A 15 21.78 20.11 -4.20
N ASP A 16 21.61 21.35 -4.64
CA ASP A 16 21.25 22.47 -3.77
C ASP A 16 19.74 22.43 -3.40
N VAL A 17 19.45 21.64 -2.39
CA VAL A 17 18.09 21.45 -1.88
C VAL A 17 17.51 22.74 -1.32
N LYS A 18 18.34 23.62 -0.76
CA LYS A 18 17.86 24.87 -0.17
C LYS A 18 17.23 25.76 -1.23
N SER A 19 17.97 26.00 -2.31
CA SER A 19 17.46 26.75 -3.46
C SER A 19 16.23 26.06 -4.09
N LEU A 20 16.29 24.73 -4.26
CA LEU A 20 15.19 23.94 -4.82
C LEU A 20 13.88 24.07 -4.02
N CYS A 21 13.97 24.27 -2.72
CA CYS A 21 12.81 24.41 -1.83
C CYS A 21 12.37 25.87 -1.62
N GLU A 22 12.94 26.85 -2.29
CA GLU A 22 12.47 28.22 -2.25
C GLU A 22 11.16 28.41 -3.01
N ASN A 23 10.26 29.22 -2.44
CA ASN A 23 9.08 29.68 -3.15
C ASN A 23 9.51 30.55 -4.33
N GLY A 24 9.03 30.24 -5.53
CA GLY A 24 9.42 30.96 -6.74
C GLY A 24 10.60 30.31 -7.50
N TYR A 25 11.15 29.19 -7.02
CA TYR A 25 12.09 28.42 -7.82
C TYR A 25 11.49 28.10 -9.19
N ASN A 26 12.25 28.38 -10.27
CA ASN A 26 11.75 28.27 -11.62
C ASN A 26 11.66 26.81 -12.07
N VAL A 27 10.46 26.30 -12.23
CA VAL A 27 10.16 24.95 -12.71
C VAL A 27 9.51 24.95 -14.11
N SER A 28 9.56 26.06 -14.86
CA SER A 28 8.88 26.19 -16.16
C SER A 28 9.40 25.18 -17.20
N ALA A 29 10.67 24.80 -17.12
CA ALA A 29 11.30 23.80 -17.97
C ALA A 29 11.22 22.35 -17.41
N TRP A 30 10.43 22.14 -16.37
CA TRP A 30 10.22 20.81 -15.78
C TRP A 30 9.01 20.13 -16.41
N VAL A 31 9.06 18.81 -16.49
CA VAL A 31 7.94 18.00 -16.99
C VAL A 31 6.85 17.91 -15.91
N ASP A 32 5.59 17.92 -16.32
CA ASP A 32 4.48 17.60 -15.42
C ASP A 32 4.56 16.14 -15.02
N ALA A 33 4.64 15.89 -13.71
CA ALA A 33 4.78 14.55 -13.20
C ALA A 33 3.43 13.91 -12.90
N VAL A 34 3.28 12.65 -13.28
CA VAL A 34 2.17 11.80 -12.87
C VAL A 34 2.49 11.19 -11.51
N VAL A 35 1.70 11.51 -10.49
CA VAL A 35 1.81 10.96 -9.13
C VAL A 35 0.41 10.59 -8.64
N PRO A 36 0.16 9.33 -8.31
CA PRO A 36 1.04 8.15 -8.41
C PRO A 36 1.45 7.82 -9.84
N GLY A 37 2.72 7.42 -10.02
CA GLY A 37 3.22 7.01 -11.33
C GLY A 37 4.74 6.95 -11.41
N THR A 38 5.23 6.69 -12.61
CA THR A 38 6.67 6.59 -12.89
C THR A 38 7.20 7.81 -13.62
N ALA A 39 8.53 8.02 -13.54
CA ALA A 39 9.17 9.09 -14.29
C ALA A 39 8.93 8.90 -15.80
N PHE A 40 9.13 7.69 -16.33
CA PHE A 40 8.90 7.40 -17.74
C PHE A 40 7.46 7.70 -18.18
N ASN A 41 6.46 7.23 -17.43
CA ASN A 41 5.06 7.53 -17.75
C ASN A 41 4.76 9.03 -17.78
N SER A 42 5.41 9.82 -16.94
CA SER A 42 5.24 11.28 -16.95
C SER A 42 5.66 11.91 -18.28
N TYR A 43 6.75 11.43 -18.89
CA TYR A 43 7.18 11.88 -20.21
C TYR A 43 6.24 11.43 -21.32
N VAL A 44 5.69 10.21 -21.23
CA VAL A 44 4.69 9.70 -22.18
C VAL A 44 3.43 10.56 -22.14
N ILE A 45 2.90 10.82 -20.94
CA ILE A 45 1.68 11.66 -20.78
C ILE A 45 1.91 13.10 -21.18
N ALA A 46 3.12 13.63 -21.01
CA ALA A 46 3.51 14.97 -21.48
C ALA A 46 3.69 15.04 -23.02
N GLY A 47 3.59 13.93 -23.73
CA GLY A 47 3.79 13.86 -25.18
C GLY A 47 5.25 14.01 -25.63
N LEU A 48 6.20 13.83 -24.70
CA LEU A 48 7.64 13.90 -24.96
C LEU A 48 8.24 12.55 -25.36
N GLU A 49 7.48 11.48 -25.18
CA GLU A 49 7.74 10.14 -25.70
C GLU A 49 6.47 9.58 -26.34
N LYS A 50 6.65 8.71 -27.32
CA LYS A 50 5.54 7.99 -27.94
C LYS A 50 4.94 6.98 -26.97
N ASP A 51 3.65 6.64 -27.15
CA ASP A 51 3.04 5.57 -26.35
C ASP A 51 3.79 4.25 -26.58
N PRO A 52 4.45 3.70 -25.57
CA PRO A 52 5.24 2.49 -25.69
C PRO A 52 4.42 1.24 -25.95
N ASN A 53 3.09 1.28 -25.69
CA ASN A 53 2.17 0.16 -26.00
C ASN A 53 1.77 0.09 -27.46
N PHE A 54 2.16 1.07 -28.28
CA PHE A 54 1.79 1.08 -29.70
C PHE A 54 2.96 0.61 -30.58
N GLY A 55 2.74 -0.50 -31.30
CA GLY A 55 3.74 -1.08 -32.21
C GLY A 55 5.03 -1.48 -31.48
N ASP A 56 6.16 -1.02 -32.00
CA ASP A 56 7.51 -1.25 -31.45
C ASP A 56 8.10 -0.03 -30.72
N ASN A 57 7.29 0.97 -30.38
CA ASN A 57 7.76 2.21 -29.79
C ASN A 57 8.62 2.02 -28.55
N ILE A 58 8.32 1.01 -27.71
CA ILE A 58 9.12 0.72 -26.51
C ILE A 58 10.59 0.44 -26.83
N HIS A 59 10.87 -0.20 -27.98
CA HIS A 59 12.23 -0.53 -28.42
C HIS A 59 12.97 0.68 -29.02
N GLN A 60 12.25 1.77 -29.32
CA GLN A 60 12.82 3.02 -29.85
C GLN A 60 13.19 4.02 -28.75
N VAL A 61 12.81 3.76 -27.50
CA VAL A 61 13.08 4.67 -26.36
C VAL A 61 14.57 4.71 -26.05
N ASN A 62 15.11 5.92 -26.00
CA ASN A 62 16.44 6.11 -25.43
C ASN A 62 16.42 5.98 -23.90
N ARG A 63 16.83 4.82 -23.39
CA ARG A 63 16.80 4.46 -21.98
C ARG A 63 17.64 5.38 -21.11
N ASP A 64 18.75 5.93 -21.62
CA ASP A 64 19.65 6.81 -20.85
C ASP A 64 18.95 8.08 -20.35
N LYS A 65 17.83 8.46 -20.97
CA LYS A 65 16.99 9.56 -20.49
C LYS A 65 16.28 9.24 -19.17
N TYR A 66 16.03 7.97 -18.89
CA TYR A 66 15.18 7.50 -17.78
C TYR A 66 15.95 6.67 -16.76
N ASP A 67 17.00 5.97 -17.15
CA ASP A 67 17.83 5.16 -16.27
C ASP A 67 18.74 6.07 -15.39
N ARG A 68 18.09 7.00 -14.67
CA ARG A 68 18.70 8.02 -13.82
C ARG A 68 17.78 8.45 -12.69
N SER A 69 18.33 9.18 -11.70
CA SER A 69 17.56 9.74 -10.59
C SER A 69 16.83 11.03 -10.99
N PHE A 70 15.67 11.27 -10.37
CA PHE A 70 14.82 12.42 -10.66
C PHE A 70 14.45 13.18 -9.40
N TRP A 71 14.47 14.51 -9.48
CA TRP A 71 13.77 15.38 -8.55
C TRP A 71 12.31 15.48 -8.93
N TYR A 72 11.44 15.27 -7.94
CA TYR A 72 10.02 15.60 -7.96
C TYR A 72 9.80 16.81 -7.07
N ARG A 73 9.02 17.77 -7.52
CA ARG A 73 8.72 18.97 -6.75
C ARG A 73 7.25 19.34 -6.89
N THR A 74 6.65 19.72 -5.77
CA THR A 74 5.28 20.29 -5.73
C THR A 74 5.21 21.37 -4.67
N THR A 75 4.19 22.22 -4.79
CA THR A 75 3.81 23.16 -3.74
C THR A 75 2.40 22.86 -3.25
N PHE A 76 2.14 23.14 -1.98
CA PHE A 76 0.82 22.93 -1.40
C PHE A 76 0.56 23.92 -0.25
N ARG A 77 -0.72 24.11 0.06
CA ARG A 77 -1.18 24.80 1.29
C ARG A 77 -1.83 23.79 2.21
N VAL A 78 -1.65 23.98 3.52
CA VAL A 78 -2.35 23.19 4.52
C VAL A 78 -3.84 23.48 4.40
N PRO A 79 -4.72 22.46 4.33
CA PRO A 79 -6.16 22.67 4.32
C PRO A 79 -6.65 23.42 5.55
N ALA A 80 -7.58 24.37 5.37
CA ALA A 80 -8.09 25.22 6.45
C ALA A 80 -8.84 24.43 7.54
N ASP A 81 -9.35 23.25 7.22
CA ASP A 81 -10.02 22.34 8.14
C ASP A 81 -9.06 21.47 8.97
N PHE A 82 -7.76 21.63 8.78
CA PHE A 82 -6.73 20.97 9.60
C PHE A 82 -6.57 21.73 10.93
N THR A 83 -7.47 21.46 11.85
CA THR A 83 -7.57 22.17 13.15
C THR A 83 -6.97 21.40 14.33
N LYS A 84 -6.59 20.13 14.14
CA LYS A 84 -5.97 19.32 15.18
C LYS A 84 -4.47 19.61 15.33
N GLU A 85 -3.88 19.09 16.40
CA GLU A 85 -2.54 19.44 16.87
C GLU A 85 -1.43 19.06 15.89
N LEU A 86 -1.52 17.85 15.31
CA LEU A 86 -0.45 17.28 14.49
C LEU A 86 -0.81 17.24 13.02
N ILE A 87 0.17 17.55 12.18
CA ILE A 87 0.09 17.42 10.72
C ILE A 87 1.12 16.39 10.28
N TRP A 88 0.66 15.45 9.48
CA TRP A 88 1.46 14.35 8.95
C TRP A 88 1.53 14.42 7.43
N LEU A 89 2.73 14.24 6.90
CA LEU A 89 2.95 13.98 5.47
C LEU A 89 3.14 12.48 5.29
N ASN A 90 2.31 11.89 4.43
CA ASN A 90 2.26 10.47 4.21
C ASN A 90 2.66 10.12 2.78
N PHE A 91 3.45 9.04 2.65
CA PHE A 91 3.77 8.37 1.40
C PHE A 91 3.39 6.91 1.50
N ASN A 92 2.62 6.39 0.55
CA ASN A 92 2.28 4.97 0.54
C ASN A 92 3.30 4.12 -0.22
N GLY A 93 4.09 4.71 -1.11
CA GLY A 93 5.14 3.99 -1.82
C GLY A 93 5.93 4.86 -2.78
N VAL A 94 7.22 4.57 -2.87
CA VAL A 94 8.17 5.16 -3.84
C VAL A 94 9.06 4.05 -4.37
N ASN A 95 9.17 3.94 -5.67
CA ASN A 95 10.08 2.96 -6.27
C ASN A 95 11.38 3.64 -6.74
N ARG A 96 12.54 3.36 -6.18
CA ARG A 96 12.71 2.49 -5.02
C ARG A 96 13.13 3.28 -3.79
N ARG A 97 14.19 4.09 -3.89
CA ARG A 97 14.73 4.92 -2.80
C ARG A 97 14.36 6.36 -3.00
N ALA A 98 14.04 7.04 -1.91
CA ALA A 98 13.79 8.47 -1.96
C ALA A 98 14.32 9.20 -0.74
N GLU A 99 14.70 10.45 -0.95
CA GLU A 99 14.95 11.45 0.09
C GLU A 99 13.83 12.49 0.04
N VAL A 100 13.18 12.71 1.17
CA VAL A 100 11.99 13.58 1.26
C VAL A 100 12.35 14.86 2.00
N TYR A 101 12.13 16.01 1.33
CA TYR A 101 12.43 17.34 1.88
C TYR A 101 11.18 18.23 1.90
N LEU A 102 10.93 18.85 3.03
CA LEU A 102 9.87 19.85 3.18
C LEU A 102 10.47 21.19 3.58
N ASN A 103 10.22 22.24 2.80
CA ASN A 103 10.75 23.60 3.04
C ASN A 103 12.26 23.62 3.29
N GLY A 104 13.01 22.77 2.58
CA GLY A 104 14.47 22.63 2.70
C GLY A 104 14.96 21.72 3.81
N THR A 105 14.06 21.18 4.66
CA THR A 105 14.41 20.26 5.74
C THR A 105 14.26 18.82 5.29
N LEU A 106 15.29 17.98 5.46
CA LEU A 106 15.20 16.55 5.24
C LEU A 106 14.30 15.90 6.30
N LEU A 107 13.19 15.32 5.87
CA LEU A 107 12.26 14.59 6.75
C LEU A 107 12.74 13.16 7.00
N GLY A 108 13.31 12.52 5.99
CA GLY A 108 13.79 11.15 6.07
C GLY A 108 13.98 10.51 4.70
N LYS A 109 14.23 9.20 4.72
CA LYS A 109 14.46 8.37 3.53
C LYS A 109 13.45 7.24 3.48
N LEU A 110 13.07 6.84 2.25
CA LEU A 110 12.25 5.66 1.97
C LEU A 110 13.09 4.68 1.16
N ASP A 111 12.93 3.39 1.41
CA ASP A 111 13.65 2.35 0.67
C ASP A 111 12.72 1.15 0.43
N GLY A 112 12.37 0.95 -0.84
CA GLY A 112 11.43 -0.06 -1.30
C GLY A 112 10.02 0.49 -1.50
N PHE A 113 9.34 -0.03 -2.53
CA PHE A 113 8.04 0.50 -2.98
C PHE A 113 6.85 0.22 -2.03
N MET A 114 7.04 -0.63 -1.02
CA MET A 114 6.06 -0.86 0.05
C MET A 114 6.38 -0.08 1.35
N HIS A 115 7.55 0.55 1.44
CA HIS A 115 7.94 1.30 2.62
C HIS A 115 7.12 2.59 2.73
N ARG A 116 6.16 2.62 3.66
CA ARG A 116 5.33 3.80 3.93
C ARG A 116 6.12 4.87 4.67
N GLY A 117 6.05 6.11 4.19
CA GLY A 117 6.55 7.30 4.91
C GLY A 117 5.42 7.91 5.76
N HIS A 118 5.71 8.18 7.03
CA HIS A 118 4.79 8.84 7.95
C HIS A 118 5.55 9.88 8.76
N PHE A 119 5.61 11.10 8.23
CA PHE A 119 6.45 12.17 8.78
C PHE A 119 5.60 13.17 9.56
N ASN A 120 5.94 13.39 10.84
CA ASN A 120 5.38 14.50 11.60
C ASN A 120 6.00 15.82 11.11
N VAL A 121 5.21 16.64 10.44
CA VAL A 121 5.65 17.89 9.83
C VAL A 121 5.13 19.12 10.56
N THR A 122 4.52 18.95 11.71
CA THR A 122 3.82 20.01 12.48
C THR A 122 4.68 21.26 12.72
N SER A 123 5.96 21.06 13.04
CA SER A 123 6.91 22.15 13.33
C SER A 123 7.59 22.73 12.08
N ILE A 124 7.44 22.09 10.92
CA ILE A 124 8.16 22.45 9.69
C ILE A 124 7.22 23.10 8.69
N VAL A 125 5.94 22.67 8.68
CA VAL A 125 4.95 23.14 7.74
C VAL A 125 4.48 24.56 8.07
N ASN A 126 4.35 25.41 7.06
CA ASN A 126 3.70 26.69 7.18
C ASN A 126 2.19 26.54 7.03
N ARG A 127 1.41 26.89 8.04
CA ARG A 127 -0.06 26.77 8.00
C ARG A 127 -0.71 27.82 7.08
N ASP A 128 -0.14 29.03 7.05
CA ASP A 128 -0.74 30.19 6.36
C ASP A 128 -0.09 30.49 4.99
N LYS A 129 1.03 29.86 4.69
CA LYS A 129 1.80 30.07 3.46
C LYS A 129 1.90 28.79 2.63
N GLU A 130 2.35 28.97 1.42
CA GLU A 130 2.69 27.85 0.55
C GLU A 130 3.91 27.10 1.08
N ASN A 131 3.87 25.78 1.01
CA ASN A 131 4.93 24.87 1.36
C ASN A 131 5.50 24.24 0.10
N VAL A 132 6.79 23.95 0.11
CA VAL A 132 7.49 23.27 -0.98
C VAL A 132 7.90 21.89 -0.53
N LEU A 133 7.43 20.88 -1.24
CA LEU A 133 7.82 19.48 -1.08
C LEU A 133 8.71 19.06 -2.25
N ALA A 134 9.93 18.65 -1.96
CA ALA A 134 10.88 18.12 -2.93
C ALA A 134 11.26 16.69 -2.55
N VAL A 135 11.27 15.79 -3.53
CA VAL A 135 11.57 14.38 -3.35
C VAL A 135 12.59 13.97 -4.38
N LEU A 136 13.77 13.53 -3.94
CA LEU A 136 14.76 12.92 -4.81
C LEU A 136 14.48 11.42 -4.88
N VAL A 137 14.06 10.95 -6.06
CA VAL A 137 13.84 9.53 -6.32
C VAL A 137 15.07 8.99 -7.05
N HIS A 138 15.74 8.04 -6.42
CA HIS A 138 16.92 7.39 -6.97
C HIS A 138 16.54 6.27 -7.93
N MET A 139 17.31 6.17 -9.01
CA MET A 139 17.22 5.03 -9.92
C MET A 139 17.45 3.73 -9.13
N PRO A 140 16.63 2.69 -9.33
CA PRO A 140 16.91 1.37 -8.78
C PRO A 140 18.29 0.86 -9.25
N ASP A 141 19.08 0.38 -8.32
CA ASP A 141 20.45 -0.10 -8.56
C ASP A 141 20.53 -1.59 -8.95
N THR A 142 19.39 -2.27 -8.95
CA THR A 142 19.27 -3.69 -9.29
C THR A 142 18.29 -3.86 -10.44
N PRO A 143 18.77 -3.84 -11.68
CA PRO A 143 17.89 -3.91 -12.84
C PRO A 143 17.38 -5.31 -13.18
N LEU A 144 17.97 -6.36 -12.57
CA LEU A 144 17.64 -7.74 -12.91
C LEU A 144 16.38 -8.21 -12.18
N ALA A 145 15.43 -8.71 -12.93
CA ALA A 145 14.13 -9.14 -12.46
C ALA A 145 14.16 -10.23 -11.36
N ASN A 146 15.23 -10.99 -11.29
CA ASN A 146 15.34 -12.17 -10.42
C ASN A 146 16.35 -12.00 -9.28
N GLN A 147 16.51 -10.79 -8.75
CA GLN A 147 17.45 -10.53 -7.64
C GLN A 147 16.80 -10.29 -6.28
N GLY A 148 15.52 -10.63 -6.12
CA GLY A 148 14.83 -10.52 -4.84
C GLY A 148 14.83 -9.10 -4.25
N SER A 149 14.79 -8.07 -5.08
CA SER A 149 14.80 -6.68 -4.65
C SER A 149 13.37 -6.21 -4.33
N PRO A 150 13.15 -5.43 -3.27
CA PRO A 150 11.85 -4.82 -2.96
C PRO A 150 11.55 -3.64 -3.91
N THR A 151 11.48 -3.92 -5.21
CA THR A 151 11.08 -3.04 -6.30
C THR A 151 10.23 -3.82 -7.28
N TYR A 152 9.67 -3.16 -8.30
CA TYR A 152 8.88 -3.84 -9.34
C TYR A 152 9.78 -4.70 -10.23
N LEU A 153 9.97 -5.96 -9.85
CA LEU A 153 10.91 -6.89 -10.48
C LEU A 153 10.67 -7.05 -11.98
N SER A 154 9.41 -7.11 -12.39
CA SER A 154 9.03 -7.24 -13.79
C SER A 154 9.53 -6.08 -14.67
N SER A 155 9.91 -4.94 -14.09
CA SER A 155 10.41 -3.79 -14.85
C SER A 155 11.73 -4.03 -15.57
N GLY A 156 12.50 -5.03 -15.14
CA GLY A 156 13.73 -5.48 -15.81
C GLY A 156 13.52 -6.21 -17.13
N GLY A 157 12.27 -6.52 -17.48
CA GLY A 157 11.88 -7.25 -18.68
C GLY A 157 11.89 -8.78 -18.49
N TRP A 158 11.06 -9.43 -19.28
CA TRP A 158 10.92 -10.88 -19.39
C TRP A 158 10.70 -11.25 -20.86
N ASP A 159 10.64 -12.51 -21.20
CA ASP A 159 10.31 -13.00 -22.54
C ASP A 159 8.94 -12.51 -23.06
N TRP A 160 8.01 -12.14 -22.16
CA TRP A 160 6.67 -11.62 -22.46
C TRP A 160 6.50 -10.12 -22.15
N MET A 161 7.49 -9.45 -21.60
CA MET A 161 7.45 -8.03 -21.28
C MET A 161 8.81 -7.37 -21.50
N PRO A 162 8.85 -6.22 -22.21
CA PRO A 162 10.10 -5.52 -22.47
C PRO A 162 10.69 -4.89 -21.20
N TYR A 163 11.95 -4.54 -21.26
CA TYR A 163 12.59 -3.70 -20.23
C TYR A 163 11.89 -2.33 -20.17
N VAL A 164 11.48 -1.95 -18.97
CA VAL A 164 10.80 -0.65 -18.75
C VAL A 164 11.84 0.42 -18.46
N PRO A 165 11.90 1.51 -19.27
CA PRO A 165 12.85 2.60 -19.05
C PRO A 165 12.71 3.19 -17.64
N GLY A 166 13.85 3.39 -16.96
CA GLY A 166 13.89 3.87 -15.59
C GLY A 166 13.41 2.87 -14.54
N LEU A 167 13.18 1.60 -14.90
CA LEU A 167 12.79 0.50 -13.99
C LEU A 167 11.60 0.86 -13.09
N ASN A 168 10.60 1.55 -13.64
CA ASN A 168 9.44 2.04 -12.89
C ASN A 168 9.79 2.98 -11.72
N SER A 169 10.94 3.66 -11.76
CA SER A 169 11.28 4.63 -10.73
C SER A 169 10.27 5.78 -10.70
N GLY A 170 9.86 6.17 -9.49
CA GLY A 170 8.88 7.25 -9.32
C GLY A 170 8.19 7.24 -7.96
N ILE A 171 7.32 8.20 -7.76
CA ILE A 171 6.38 8.20 -6.63
C ILE A 171 5.19 7.34 -7.04
N THR A 172 5.28 6.05 -6.75
CA THR A 172 4.40 5.01 -7.32
C THR A 172 3.08 4.84 -6.59
N ASP A 173 2.91 5.51 -5.44
CA ASP A 173 1.67 5.47 -4.69
C ASP A 173 1.29 6.86 -4.13
N LYS A 174 0.18 6.94 -3.40
CA LYS A 174 -0.43 8.20 -2.92
C LYS A 174 0.51 8.98 -1.99
N VAL A 175 0.52 10.31 -2.15
CA VAL A 175 1.12 11.28 -1.24
C VAL A 175 0.02 12.20 -0.74
N PHE A 176 -0.14 12.31 0.58
CA PHE A 176 -1.23 13.07 1.17
C PHE A 176 -0.89 13.59 2.57
N LEU A 177 -1.65 14.60 3.00
CA LEU A 177 -1.59 15.12 4.35
C LEU A 177 -2.71 14.53 5.20
N THR A 178 -2.43 14.29 6.49
CA THR A 178 -3.44 14.00 7.50
C THR A 178 -3.27 14.91 8.71
N ASN A 179 -4.37 15.10 9.46
CA ASN A 179 -4.40 15.92 10.65
C ASN A 179 -4.98 15.12 11.82
N THR A 180 -4.21 14.95 12.88
CA THR A 180 -4.59 14.17 14.07
C THR A 180 -4.39 14.96 15.35
N GLY A 181 -5.03 14.51 16.42
CA GLY A 181 -4.61 14.87 17.77
C GLY A 181 -3.31 14.17 18.15
N THR A 182 -2.99 14.18 19.45
CA THR A 182 -1.73 13.65 19.97
C THR A 182 -1.66 12.13 20.01
N ALA A 183 -2.78 11.42 20.02
CA ALA A 183 -2.83 9.96 19.97
C ALA A 183 -3.15 9.45 18.55
N THR A 184 -2.39 8.48 18.05
CA THR A 184 -2.56 7.91 16.72
C THR A 184 -2.72 6.39 16.75
N LEU A 185 -3.45 5.86 15.76
CA LEU A 185 -3.70 4.43 15.55
C LEU A 185 -2.73 3.86 14.51
N ILE A 186 -2.19 2.67 14.76
CA ILE A 186 -1.25 2.02 13.85
C ILE A 186 -1.76 0.62 13.52
N ASP A 187 -1.86 0.34 12.23
CA ASP A 187 -2.06 -0.97 11.60
C ASP A 187 -3.15 -1.85 12.25
N PRO A 188 -4.41 -1.40 12.34
CA PRO A 188 -5.51 -2.23 12.85
C PRO A 188 -5.61 -3.56 12.11
N TRP A 189 -5.77 -4.65 12.84
CA TRP A 189 -5.88 -5.99 12.30
C TRP A 189 -7.06 -6.74 12.90
N ILE A 190 -7.99 -7.16 12.06
CA ILE A 190 -9.17 -7.93 12.43
C ILE A 190 -8.98 -9.36 11.95
N ARG A 191 -8.97 -10.30 12.88
CA ARG A 191 -8.89 -11.74 12.59
C ARG A 191 -10.23 -12.39 12.83
N THR A 192 -10.60 -13.29 11.94
CA THR A 192 -11.84 -14.05 12.02
C THR A 192 -11.52 -15.51 12.31
N ASN A 193 -12.20 -16.08 13.29
CA ASN A 193 -12.19 -17.51 13.56
C ASN A 193 -13.63 -18.02 13.44
N LEU A 194 -13.84 -19.07 12.66
CA LEU A 194 -15.14 -19.72 12.49
C LEU A 194 -15.13 -21.08 13.19
N PRO A 195 -15.60 -21.18 14.44
CA PRO A 195 -15.84 -22.47 15.06
C PRO A 195 -16.88 -23.29 14.29
N THR A 196 -17.87 -22.61 13.73
CA THR A 196 -18.86 -23.14 12.78
C THR A 196 -19.23 -22.05 11.79
N ARG A 197 -19.88 -22.40 10.68
CA ARG A 197 -20.39 -21.39 9.73
C ARG A 197 -21.51 -20.51 10.31
N ALA A 198 -22.14 -20.95 11.38
CA ALA A 198 -23.19 -20.21 12.09
C ALA A 198 -22.63 -19.27 13.18
N ARG A 199 -21.32 -19.30 13.44
CA ARG A 199 -20.70 -18.50 14.51
C ARG A 199 -19.29 -18.07 14.13
N ALA A 200 -19.02 -16.77 14.26
CA ALA A 200 -17.70 -16.18 14.13
C ALA A 200 -17.23 -15.57 15.45
N ASP A 201 -15.98 -15.83 15.81
CA ASP A 201 -15.30 -15.18 16.93
C ASP A 201 -14.24 -14.23 16.35
N LEU A 202 -14.42 -12.94 16.55
CA LEU A 202 -13.49 -11.93 16.10
C LEU A 202 -12.41 -11.65 17.17
N SER A 203 -11.21 -11.33 16.70
CA SER A 203 -10.16 -10.74 17.53
C SER A 203 -9.52 -9.57 16.80
N VAL A 204 -9.29 -8.48 17.53
CA VAL A 204 -8.75 -7.24 16.98
C VAL A 204 -7.45 -6.92 17.71
N ALA A 205 -6.44 -6.50 16.96
CA ALA A 205 -5.20 -5.95 17.48
C ALA A 205 -4.83 -4.68 16.72
N LEU A 206 -4.34 -3.68 17.42
CA LEU A 206 -3.78 -2.46 16.85
C LEU A 206 -2.81 -1.84 17.85
N ASP A 207 -1.96 -0.96 17.35
CA ASP A 207 -1.09 -0.20 18.22
C ASP A 207 -1.60 1.25 18.35
N VAL A 208 -1.44 1.83 19.54
CA VAL A 208 -1.76 3.23 19.84
C VAL A 208 -0.49 3.94 20.24
N LYS A 209 -0.15 5.00 19.52
CA LYS A 209 1.02 5.82 19.81
C LYS A 209 0.61 7.14 20.44
N ASN A 210 1.21 7.46 21.57
CA ASN A 210 1.15 8.79 22.17
C ASN A 210 2.30 9.64 21.61
N ASN A 211 1.99 10.69 20.90
CA ASN A 211 2.96 11.62 20.31
C ASN A 211 3.18 12.87 21.18
N SER A 212 2.55 12.95 22.36
CA SER A 212 2.73 14.06 23.30
C SER A 212 3.93 13.83 24.25
N VAL A 213 4.33 14.89 24.92
CA VAL A 213 5.42 14.90 25.92
C VAL A 213 4.98 14.40 27.29
N GLU A 214 3.69 14.13 27.47
CA GLU A 214 3.11 13.69 28.75
C GLU A 214 2.41 12.33 28.60
N LYS A 215 2.32 11.59 29.71
CA LYS A 215 1.49 10.40 29.78
C LYS A 215 0.02 10.78 29.53
N THR A 216 -0.64 10.08 28.62
CA THR A 216 -2.00 10.40 28.17
C THR A 216 -2.92 9.22 28.36
N LYS A 217 -4.10 9.47 28.95
CA LYS A 217 -5.19 8.48 28.99
C LYS A 217 -5.95 8.55 27.67
N VAL A 218 -6.08 7.41 26.99
CA VAL A 218 -6.78 7.30 25.70
C VAL A 218 -7.94 6.32 25.80
N LEU A 219 -8.99 6.56 25.02
CA LEU A 219 -10.07 5.61 24.77
C LEU A 219 -9.97 5.14 23.31
N VAL A 220 -9.78 3.85 23.11
CA VAL A 220 -9.84 3.21 21.79
C VAL A 220 -11.20 2.57 21.62
N ARG A 221 -11.90 2.92 20.53
CA ARG A 221 -13.21 2.38 20.16
C ARG A 221 -13.18 1.79 18.77
N GLY A 222 -13.82 0.64 18.59
CA GLY A 222 -14.14 0.06 17.29
C GLY A 222 -15.64 -0.07 17.13
N THR A 223 -16.16 0.25 15.93
CA THR A 223 -17.56 0.07 15.56
C THR A 223 -17.63 -0.72 14.27
N ILE A 224 -18.20 -1.92 14.32
CA ILE A 224 -18.36 -2.81 13.15
C ILE A 224 -19.74 -2.66 12.55
N THR A 225 -19.80 -2.50 11.24
CA THR A 225 -21.02 -2.51 10.43
C THR A 225 -20.91 -3.56 9.30
N PRO A 226 -22.02 -4.25 8.94
CA PRO A 226 -23.33 -4.20 9.58
C PRO A 226 -23.34 -4.83 10.98
N GLY A 227 -24.39 -4.56 11.75
CA GLY A 227 -24.57 -5.09 13.11
C GLY A 227 -24.35 -4.06 14.22
N ASN A 228 -23.74 -2.92 13.92
CA ASN A 228 -23.43 -1.84 14.88
C ASN A 228 -22.77 -2.36 16.17
N ILE A 229 -21.78 -3.25 16.01
CA ILE A 229 -21.06 -3.89 17.13
C ILE A 229 -20.01 -2.94 17.65
N VAL A 230 -20.16 -2.46 18.88
CA VAL A 230 -19.24 -1.50 19.51
C VAL A 230 -18.42 -2.21 20.58
N PHE A 231 -17.11 -1.98 20.58
CA PHE A 231 -16.18 -2.39 21.60
C PHE A 231 -15.20 -1.26 21.88
N GLN A 232 -14.80 -1.11 23.14
CA GLN A 232 -13.90 -0.03 23.53
C GLN A 232 -13.07 -0.37 24.77
N LYS A 233 -11.89 0.26 24.88
CA LYS A 233 -10.97 0.10 25.99
C LYS A 233 -10.24 1.40 26.29
N GLU A 234 -10.16 1.74 27.57
CA GLU A 234 -9.29 2.80 28.06
C GLU A 234 -7.92 2.24 28.44
N LEU A 235 -6.88 3.02 28.19
CA LEU A 235 -5.53 2.72 28.62
C LEU A 235 -4.71 4.01 28.81
N ASP A 236 -3.69 3.91 29.63
CA ASP A 236 -2.67 4.95 29.78
C ASP A 236 -1.49 4.64 28.84
N VAL A 237 -1.07 5.62 28.05
CA VAL A 237 0.08 5.52 27.14
C VAL A 237 1.13 6.54 27.57
N ASN A 238 2.34 6.10 27.87
CA ASN A 238 3.42 7.00 28.27
C ASN A 238 3.82 7.93 27.12
N ALA A 239 4.48 9.05 27.46
CA ALA A 239 4.97 10.02 26.49
C ALA A 239 5.85 9.34 25.43
N HIS A 240 5.58 9.64 24.15
CA HIS A 240 6.32 9.13 22.98
C HIS A 240 6.41 7.60 22.86
N THR A 241 5.56 6.85 23.58
CA THR A 241 5.52 5.38 23.46
C THR A 241 4.37 4.88 22.62
N THR A 242 4.46 3.60 22.28
CA THR A 242 3.42 2.86 21.55
C THR A 242 2.99 1.67 22.40
N GLU A 243 1.68 1.51 22.58
CA GLU A 243 1.08 0.41 23.34
C GLU A 243 0.18 -0.43 22.42
N GLN A 244 0.32 -1.76 22.52
CA GLN A 244 -0.56 -2.67 21.79
C GLN A 244 -1.89 -2.84 22.50
N VAL A 245 -2.99 -2.66 21.77
CA VAL A 245 -4.34 -2.87 22.26
C VAL A 245 -4.94 -4.11 21.60
N LYS A 246 -5.52 -4.99 22.41
CA LYS A 246 -6.17 -6.22 21.96
C LYS A 246 -7.61 -6.29 22.46
N PHE A 247 -8.49 -6.77 21.57
CA PHE A 247 -9.88 -7.08 21.88
C PHE A 247 -10.16 -8.52 21.45
N ASP A 248 -10.75 -9.31 22.30
CA ASP A 248 -11.20 -10.67 22.01
C ASP A 248 -12.50 -10.99 22.75
N LYS A 249 -13.18 -12.04 22.32
CA LYS A 249 -14.49 -12.44 22.86
C LYS A 249 -14.53 -12.71 24.36
N ARG A 250 -13.39 -12.98 25.03
CA ARG A 250 -13.36 -13.28 26.47
C ARG A 250 -13.69 -12.05 27.30
N TYR A 251 -13.25 -10.88 26.83
CA TYR A 251 -13.48 -9.60 27.49
C TYR A 251 -14.51 -8.73 26.74
N PHE A 252 -14.79 -9.05 25.49
CA PHE A 252 -15.72 -8.34 24.61
C PHE A 252 -16.67 -9.35 23.93
N PRO A 253 -17.69 -9.89 24.66
CA PRO A 253 -18.58 -10.93 24.14
C PRO A 253 -19.30 -10.57 22.84
N GLN A 254 -19.50 -9.27 22.58
CA GLN A 254 -20.12 -8.77 21.34
C GLN A 254 -19.27 -9.04 20.08
N LEU A 255 -17.98 -9.42 20.24
CA LEU A 255 -17.13 -9.89 19.14
C LEU A 255 -17.40 -11.35 18.75
N CYS A 256 -18.34 -12.00 19.42
CA CYS A 256 -18.93 -13.26 18.98
C CYS A 256 -20.16 -12.93 18.16
N ILE A 257 -20.17 -13.28 16.87
CA ILE A 257 -21.24 -12.98 15.93
C ILE A 257 -21.96 -14.27 15.57
N ASP A 258 -23.22 -14.35 15.89
CA ASP A 258 -24.09 -15.45 15.48
C ASP A 258 -24.65 -15.17 14.07
N GLN A 259 -24.78 -16.23 13.26
CA GLN A 259 -25.24 -16.18 11.86
C GLN A 259 -24.50 -15.08 11.04
N PRO A 260 -23.16 -15.08 11.01
CA PRO A 260 -22.41 -14.05 10.29
C PRO A 260 -22.66 -14.15 8.78
N ARG A 261 -22.63 -13.00 8.11
CA ARG A 261 -22.60 -12.94 6.64
C ARG A 261 -21.15 -13.29 6.19
N LEU A 262 -20.97 -14.51 5.72
CA LEU A 262 -19.63 -14.99 5.34
C LEU A 262 -19.19 -14.38 4.02
N TRP A 263 -17.87 -14.16 3.88
CA TRP A 263 -17.25 -13.88 2.60
C TRP A 263 -16.99 -15.20 1.86
N TRP A 264 -17.36 -15.22 0.58
CA TRP A 264 -17.18 -16.37 -0.29
C TRP A 264 -16.50 -15.99 -1.61
N PRO A 265 -15.68 -16.89 -2.19
CA PRO A 265 -15.16 -16.70 -3.52
C PRO A 265 -16.26 -16.92 -4.58
N ASN A 266 -16.00 -16.38 -5.77
CA ASN A 266 -16.89 -16.51 -6.91
C ASN A 266 -17.27 -17.96 -7.19
N GLY A 267 -18.56 -18.22 -7.34
CA GLY A 267 -19.15 -19.55 -7.55
C GLY A 267 -19.46 -20.33 -6.27
N TYR A 268 -19.18 -19.78 -5.06
CA TYR A 268 -19.44 -20.42 -3.76
C TYR A 268 -20.42 -19.67 -2.87
N GLY A 269 -20.67 -18.43 -3.15
CA GLY A 269 -21.60 -17.56 -2.40
C GLY A 269 -21.30 -16.09 -2.60
N ASP A 270 -21.89 -15.24 -1.76
CA ASP A 270 -21.70 -13.80 -1.83
C ASP A 270 -20.41 -13.35 -1.11
N PRO A 271 -19.63 -12.44 -1.70
CA PRO A 271 -18.44 -11.88 -1.08
C PRO A 271 -18.79 -10.77 -0.08
N ASN A 272 -19.45 -11.14 1.03
CA ASN A 272 -19.94 -10.18 2.02
C ASN A 272 -18.78 -9.52 2.78
N LEU A 273 -18.84 -8.20 2.87
CA LEU A 273 -17.88 -7.39 3.61
C LEU A 273 -18.49 -6.74 4.84
N TYR A 274 -17.66 -6.52 5.83
CA TYR A 274 -17.89 -5.71 7.01
C TYR A 274 -16.91 -4.53 7.00
N HIS A 275 -17.26 -3.47 7.72
CA HIS A 275 -16.41 -2.31 7.93
C HIS A 275 -16.26 -2.06 9.42
N CYS A 276 -15.05 -1.78 9.87
CA CYS A 276 -14.78 -1.37 11.23
C CYS A 276 -14.18 0.02 11.24
N LYS A 277 -14.89 0.96 11.85
CA LYS A 277 -14.38 2.30 12.16
C LYS A 277 -13.67 2.24 13.50
N PHE A 278 -12.37 2.53 13.51
CA PHE A 278 -11.58 2.71 14.72
C PHE A 278 -11.43 4.20 15.05
N GLU A 279 -11.58 4.54 16.31
CA GLU A 279 -11.37 5.89 16.83
C GLU A 279 -10.46 5.82 18.06
N VAL A 280 -9.47 6.69 18.15
CA VAL A 280 -8.76 6.96 19.40
C VAL A 280 -9.15 8.34 19.88
N MET A 281 -9.52 8.44 21.16
CA MET A 281 -9.98 9.66 21.80
C MET A 281 -9.06 10.06 22.95
N VAL A 282 -8.84 11.36 23.09
CA VAL A 282 -8.14 12.01 24.20
C VAL A 282 -9.09 13.05 24.76
N ASP A 283 -9.33 13.06 26.06
CA ASP A 283 -10.23 14.00 26.75
C ASP A 283 -11.61 14.15 26.08
N GLY A 284 -12.17 13.00 25.63
CA GLY A 284 -13.48 12.94 24.97
C GLY A 284 -13.50 13.45 23.52
N ARG A 285 -12.37 13.87 22.94
CA ARG A 285 -12.25 14.33 21.55
C ARG A 285 -11.58 13.28 20.68
N VAL A 286 -12.10 13.07 19.48
CA VAL A 286 -11.50 12.15 18.51
C VAL A 286 -10.17 12.71 18.02
N SER A 287 -9.09 12.01 18.39
CA SER A 287 -7.73 12.30 17.95
C SER A 287 -7.49 11.82 16.53
N GLU A 288 -7.74 10.54 16.27
CA GLU A 288 -7.63 9.94 14.93
C GLU A 288 -8.77 8.93 14.68
N THR A 289 -9.10 8.75 13.41
CA THR A 289 -10.03 7.72 12.92
C THR A 289 -9.35 6.91 11.82
N LYS A 290 -9.57 5.58 11.83
CA LYS A 290 -9.18 4.67 10.75
C LYS A 290 -10.32 3.73 10.40
N ASP A 291 -10.52 3.50 9.11
CA ASP A 291 -11.53 2.58 8.59
C ASP A 291 -10.85 1.34 8.02
N VAL A 292 -11.39 0.16 8.33
CA VAL A 292 -10.91 -1.14 7.86
C VAL A 292 -12.07 -1.94 7.30
N SER A 293 -11.94 -2.34 6.03
CA SER A 293 -12.82 -3.34 5.42
C SER A 293 -12.28 -4.74 5.70
N PHE A 294 -13.17 -5.70 5.98
CA PHE A 294 -12.79 -7.10 6.20
C PHE A 294 -13.95 -8.04 5.85
N GLY A 295 -13.63 -9.32 5.66
CA GLY A 295 -14.64 -10.36 5.46
C GLY A 295 -14.53 -11.43 6.54
N ILE A 296 -15.67 -11.98 6.95
CA ILE A 296 -15.71 -13.10 7.89
C ILE A 296 -15.57 -14.39 7.09
N LYS A 297 -14.44 -15.07 7.26
CA LYS A 297 -14.09 -16.30 6.55
C LYS A 297 -13.07 -17.12 7.33
N LYS A 298 -12.92 -18.38 6.93
CA LYS A 298 -11.87 -19.29 7.39
C LYS A 298 -11.27 -19.99 6.20
N TYR A 299 -9.97 -19.80 5.97
CA TYR A 299 -9.20 -20.66 5.07
C TYR A 299 -8.61 -21.82 5.86
N SER A 300 -8.59 -22.99 5.23
CA SER A 300 -7.82 -24.14 5.69
C SER A 300 -7.24 -24.88 4.47
N TYR A 301 -6.19 -25.64 4.73
CA TYR A 301 -5.38 -26.26 3.68
C TYR A 301 -5.03 -27.65 4.10
N ASP A 302 -4.94 -28.57 3.15
CA ASP A 302 -4.32 -29.88 3.32
C ASP A 302 -3.48 -30.24 2.10
N LYS A 303 -2.75 -31.34 2.21
CA LYS A 303 -1.94 -31.87 1.13
C LYS A 303 -2.16 -33.38 1.08
N GLU A 304 -2.70 -33.86 -0.03
CA GLU A 304 -2.81 -35.27 -0.32
C GLU A 304 -1.83 -35.64 -1.45
N GLY A 305 -0.80 -36.42 -1.10
CA GLY A 305 0.29 -36.68 -2.03
C GLY A 305 1.00 -35.39 -2.45
N ASN A 306 0.95 -35.07 -3.73
CA ASN A 306 1.49 -33.83 -4.31
C ASN A 306 0.41 -32.78 -4.59
N THR A 307 -0.84 -33.04 -4.22
CA THR A 307 -1.95 -32.10 -4.47
C THR A 307 -2.20 -31.24 -3.24
N PHE A 308 -2.20 -29.93 -3.44
CA PHE A 308 -2.54 -28.93 -2.43
C PHE A 308 -4.01 -28.57 -2.57
N HIS A 309 -4.77 -28.69 -1.47
CA HIS A 309 -6.18 -28.36 -1.43
C HIS A 309 -6.43 -27.12 -0.60
N ILE A 310 -7.32 -26.28 -1.08
CA ILE A 310 -7.80 -25.07 -0.39
C ILE A 310 -9.25 -25.28 0.00
N TYR A 311 -9.56 -24.95 1.25
CA TYR A 311 -10.92 -24.92 1.76
C TYR A 311 -11.26 -23.52 2.21
N ILE A 312 -12.47 -23.08 1.94
CA ILE A 312 -13.03 -21.86 2.54
C ILE A 312 -14.30 -22.19 3.31
N ASN A 313 -14.39 -21.75 4.54
CA ASN A 313 -15.53 -21.98 5.42
C ASN A 313 -15.91 -23.48 5.47
N ASP A 314 -14.87 -24.34 5.52
CA ASP A 314 -14.96 -25.80 5.53
C ASP A 314 -15.56 -26.43 4.24
N ILE A 315 -15.53 -25.70 3.11
CA ILE A 315 -15.92 -26.18 1.78
C ILE A 315 -14.68 -26.25 0.88
N PRO A 316 -14.41 -27.39 0.23
CA PRO A 316 -13.31 -27.51 -0.70
C PRO A 316 -13.52 -26.61 -1.93
N VAL A 317 -12.46 -25.94 -2.36
CA VAL A 317 -12.51 -25.04 -3.51
C VAL A 317 -11.78 -25.65 -4.69
N PHE A 318 -12.47 -25.77 -5.81
CA PHE A 318 -11.82 -26.01 -7.09
C PHE A 318 -11.32 -24.68 -7.65
N VAL A 319 -9.98 -24.52 -7.65
CA VAL A 319 -9.34 -23.28 -8.09
C VAL A 319 -9.45 -23.14 -9.61
N LYS A 320 -9.96 -21.98 -10.04
CA LYS A 320 -10.04 -21.55 -11.45
C LYS A 320 -9.37 -20.19 -11.54
N GLY A 321 -8.19 -20.14 -12.12
CA GLY A 321 -7.44 -18.90 -12.20
C GLY A 321 -6.14 -19.04 -12.95
N ALA A 322 -5.40 -17.95 -12.99
CA ALA A 322 -4.09 -17.89 -13.64
C ALA A 322 -3.17 -16.88 -12.96
N ASN A 323 -1.92 -16.82 -13.43
CA ASN A 323 -0.99 -15.78 -13.03
C ASN A 323 -1.43 -14.43 -13.58
N TRP A 324 -1.17 -13.41 -12.79
CA TRP A 324 -1.23 -12.02 -13.16
C TRP A 324 0.11 -11.37 -12.81
N GLY A 325 0.92 -11.07 -13.80
CA GLY A 325 2.21 -10.43 -13.60
C GLY A 325 2.04 -8.94 -13.31
N MET A 326 1.67 -8.18 -14.31
CA MET A 326 1.30 -6.75 -14.20
C MET A 326 0.13 -6.49 -15.13
N SER A 327 -0.76 -5.64 -14.71
CA SER A 327 -1.88 -5.22 -15.54
C SER A 327 -1.42 -4.32 -16.69
N GLU A 328 -0.41 -3.48 -16.40
CA GLU A 328 0.23 -2.56 -17.34
C GLU A 328 1.61 -2.18 -16.79
N TYR A 329 2.66 -2.31 -17.59
CA TYR A 329 4.05 -2.21 -17.15
C TYR A 329 4.54 -0.80 -16.76
N MET A 330 3.79 0.26 -17.06
CA MET A 330 4.05 1.63 -16.58
C MET A 330 3.30 1.99 -15.30
N LEU A 331 2.65 1.04 -14.65
CA LEU A 331 1.88 1.19 -13.41
C LEU A 331 0.71 2.19 -13.55
N ARG A 332 0.01 2.19 -14.69
CA ARG A 332 -1.13 3.06 -14.95
C ARG A 332 -2.50 2.50 -14.53
N CYS A 333 -2.53 1.31 -13.95
CA CYS A 333 -3.75 0.59 -13.61
C CYS A 333 -4.30 0.98 -12.24
N ARG A 334 -4.76 2.18 -12.06
CA ARG A 334 -5.37 2.66 -10.84
C ARG A 334 -6.88 2.86 -11.00
N GLY A 335 -7.60 2.85 -9.86
CA GLY A 335 -9.03 3.15 -9.81
C GLY A 335 -9.88 2.14 -10.58
N GLU A 336 -10.71 2.64 -11.50
CA GLU A 336 -11.70 1.85 -12.22
C GLU A 336 -11.13 0.74 -13.11
N GLU A 337 -9.86 0.81 -13.47
CA GLU A 337 -9.25 -0.24 -14.27
C GLU A 337 -9.12 -1.57 -13.53
N TYR A 338 -8.72 -1.53 -12.25
CA TYR A 338 -8.70 -2.75 -11.43
C TYR A 338 -10.12 -3.30 -11.25
N ASP A 339 -11.10 -2.45 -10.97
CA ASP A 339 -12.50 -2.88 -10.83
C ASP A 339 -12.97 -3.58 -12.10
N THR A 340 -12.73 -3.00 -13.27
CA THR A 340 -13.11 -3.59 -14.56
C THR A 340 -12.41 -4.93 -14.81
N LYS A 341 -11.10 -5.00 -14.60
CA LYS A 341 -10.32 -6.21 -14.91
C LYS A 341 -10.67 -7.36 -13.99
N VAL A 342 -10.81 -7.12 -12.68
CA VAL A 342 -11.20 -8.16 -11.72
C VAL A 342 -12.66 -8.58 -11.91
N ARG A 343 -13.56 -7.64 -12.25
CA ARG A 343 -14.94 -7.97 -12.64
C ARG A 343 -14.99 -8.92 -13.83
N LEU A 344 -14.20 -8.69 -14.85
CA LEU A 344 -14.12 -9.57 -16.02
C LEU A 344 -13.63 -10.98 -15.64
N HIS A 345 -12.69 -11.12 -14.70
CA HIS A 345 -12.29 -12.44 -14.17
C HIS A 345 -13.48 -13.15 -13.51
N LYS A 346 -14.28 -12.42 -12.71
CA LYS A 346 -15.52 -12.99 -12.14
C LYS A 346 -16.48 -13.44 -13.22
N GLU A 347 -16.72 -12.62 -14.25
CA GLU A 347 -17.63 -12.93 -15.34
C GLU A 347 -17.18 -14.15 -16.17
N MET A 348 -15.87 -14.36 -16.28
CA MET A 348 -15.28 -15.56 -16.88
C MET A 348 -15.30 -16.79 -15.94
N ASN A 349 -15.97 -16.71 -14.79
CA ASN A 349 -16.04 -17.74 -13.77
C ASN A 349 -14.70 -18.09 -13.10
N PHE A 350 -13.71 -17.21 -13.11
CA PHE A 350 -12.52 -17.36 -12.27
C PHE A 350 -12.88 -17.06 -10.81
N ASN A 351 -12.12 -17.70 -9.90
CA ASN A 351 -12.23 -17.50 -8.47
C ASN A 351 -10.89 -17.22 -7.80
N MET A 352 -9.78 -17.21 -8.55
CA MET A 352 -8.46 -16.90 -8.05
C MET A 352 -7.61 -16.17 -9.08
N ILE A 353 -6.78 -15.25 -8.58
CA ILE A 353 -5.65 -14.65 -9.31
C ILE A 353 -4.39 -14.92 -8.49
N ARG A 354 -3.34 -15.43 -9.12
CA ARG A 354 -2.01 -15.39 -8.53
C ARG A 354 -1.35 -14.07 -8.91
N ASN A 355 -1.09 -13.24 -7.91
CA ASN A 355 -0.29 -12.03 -8.04
C ASN A 355 1.18 -12.44 -8.14
N TRP A 356 1.59 -12.84 -9.34
CA TRP A 356 2.90 -13.39 -9.64
C TRP A 356 4.00 -12.39 -9.28
N LEU A 357 5.00 -12.86 -8.52
CA LEU A 357 6.09 -12.04 -7.93
C LEU A 357 5.61 -10.86 -7.08
N GLY A 358 4.35 -10.83 -6.65
CA GLY A 358 3.82 -9.68 -5.92
C GLY A 358 3.88 -8.37 -6.71
N SER A 359 3.78 -8.43 -8.04
CA SER A 359 3.94 -7.28 -8.93
C SER A 359 2.87 -6.22 -8.77
N VAL A 360 1.69 -6.58 -8.28
CA VAL A 360 0.60 -5.65 -7.97
C VAL A 360 0.53 -5.44 -6.46
N THR A 361 0.54 -4.19 -6.04
CA THR A 361 0.53 -3.80 -4.62
C THR A 361 -0.48 -2.70 -4.31
N ASP A 362 -1.25 -2.31 -5.32
CA ASP A 362 -2.23 -1.24 -5.20
C ASP A 362 -3.45 -1.69 -4.40
N ASP A 363 -3.92 -0.86 -3.46
CA ASP A 363 -5.08 -1.17 -2.62
C ASP A 363 -6.31 -1.51 -3.45
N GLU A 364 -6.51 -0.79 -4.56
CA GLU A 364 -7.65 -0.94 -5.48
C GLU A 364 -7.74 -2.34 -6.10
N PHE A 365 -6.61 -3.03 -6.28
CA PHE A 365 -6.59 -4.43 -6.73
C PHE A 365 -7.21 -5.37 -5.69
N TYR A 366 -6.75 -5.27 -4.44
CA TYR A 366 -7.26 -6.12 -3.36
C TYR A 366 -8.72 -5.79 -3.02
N GLU A 367 -9.10 -4.51 -3.03
CA GLU A 367 -10.49 -4.07 -2.86
C GLU A 367 -11.42 -4.64 -3.93
N ALA A 368 -10.98 -4.66 -5.19
CA ALA A 368 -11.72 -5.29 -6.27
C ALA A 368 -11.83 -6.81 -6.10
N CYS A 369 -10.76 -7.48 -5.68
CA CYS A 369 -10.75 -8.91 -5.39
C CYS A 369 -11.73 -9.25 -4.24
N ASP A 370 -11.74 -8.45 -3.19
CA ASP A 370 -12.69 -8.59 -2.08
C ASP A 370 -14.14 -8.45 -2.54
N LYS A 371 -14.41 -7.41 -3.34
CA LYS A 371 -15.74 -7.07 -3.87
C LYS A 371 -16.30 -8.15 -4.79
N TYR A 372 -15.46 -8.72 -5.63
CA TYR A 372 -15.90 -9.68 -6.65
C TYR A 372 -15.72 -11.16 -6.26
N GLY A 373 -15.18 -11.43 -5.09
CA GLY A 373 -14.94 -12.79 -4.61
C GLY A 373 -13.81 -13.48 -5.38
N ILE A 374 -12.76 -12.77 -5.73
CA ILE A 374 -11.58 -13.34 -6.37
C ILE A 374 -10.51 -13.55 -5.30
N MET A 375 -10.19 -14.81 -5.02
CA MET A 375 -9.10 -15.14 -4.12
C MET A 375 -7.76 -14.69 -4.70
N VAL A 376 -6.84 -14.30 -3.82
CA VAL A 376 -5.49 -13.90 -4.20
C VAL A 376 -4.48 -14.89 -3.63
N TRP A 377 -3.69 -15.45 -4.51
CA TRP A 377 -2.43 -16.12 -4.18
C TRP A 377 -1.34 -15.05 -4.34
N ASP A 378 -0.78 -14.59 -3.24
CA ASP A 378 0.07 -13.39 -3.21
C ASP A 378 1.53 -13.75 -2.98
N ASP A 379 2.36 -13.57 -4.02
CA ASP A 379 3.79 -13.84 -3.93
C ASP A 379 4.54 -12.67 -3.27
N PHE A 380 5.67 -13.00 -2.64
CA PHE A 380 6.73 -12.04 -2.37
C PHE A 380 7.70 -11.97 -3.57
N TRP A 381 8.64 -11.02 -3.52
CA TRP A 381 9.46 -10.59 -4.68
C TRP A 381 10.69 -11.46 -4.97
N ILE A 382 10.73 -12.69 -4.52
CA ILE A 382 11.84 -13.61 -4.79
C ILE A 382 11.48 -14.46 -6.02
N ASN A 383 12.43 -14.58 -6.93
CA ASN A 383 12.27 -15.35 -8.15
C ASN A 383 13.55 -16.07 -8.53
N SER A 384 13.43 -17.36 -8.78
CA SER A 384 14.48 -18.28 -9.20
C SER A 384 15.64 -18.43 -8.22
N ASN A 385 16.09 -19.63 -8.02
CA ASN A 385 17.26 -19.93 -7.20
C ASN A 385 18.56 -19.65 -7.98
N PRO A 386 19.62 -19.05 -7.40
CA PRO A 386 19.87 -18.74 -5.97
C PRO A 386 19.68 -17.24 -5.61
N ASN A 387 18.77 -16.56 -6.24
CA ASN A 387 18.68 -15.09 -6.18
C ASN A 387 18.01 -14.60 -4.88
N LEU A 388 18.75 -14.59 -3.79
CA LEU A 388 18.34 -14.00 -2.53
C LEU A 388 18.39 -12.47 -2.58
N PRO A 389 17.59 -11.77 -1.75
CA PRO A 389 17.66 -10.33 -1.62
C PRO A 389 19.07 -9.85 -1.23
N TYR A 390 19.56 -8.78 -1.87
CA TYR A 390 20.83 -8.18 -1.51
C TYR A 390 20.86 -7.62 -0.09
N ASP A 391 19.75 -7.00 0.31
CA ASP A 391 19.56 -6.42 1.62
C ASP A 391 18.31 -7.04 2.25
N LEU A 392 18.56 -8.02 3.13
CA LEU A 392 17.51 -8.71 3.86
C LEU A 392 16.72 -7.78 4.78
N ASN A 393 17.31 -6.73 5.32
CA ASN A 393 16.60 -5.80 6.20
C ASN A 393 15.59 -4.98 5.38
N VAL A 394 16.02 -4.45 4.23
CA VAL A 394 15.12 -3.72 3.32
C VAL A 394 14.02 -4.64 2.80
N PHE A 395 14.36 -5.86 2.40
CA PHE A 395 13.39 -6.86 1.94
C PHE A 395 12.37 -7.18 3.04
N ASN A 396 12.81 -7.53 4.25
CA ASN A 396 11.95 -7.86 5.36
C ASN A 396 11.05 -6.68 5.75
N ASN A 397 11.57 -5.45 5.78
CA ASN A 397 10.78 -4.27 6.08
C ASN A 397 9.65 -4.09 5.06
N ASN A 398 9.94 -4.22 3.76
CA ASN A 398 8.94 -4.11 2.71
C ASN A 398 7.92 -5.25 2.77
N MET A 399 8.37 -6.49 3.04
CA MET A 399 7.49 -7.64 3.23
C MET A 399 6.53 -7.43 4.40
N MET A 400 7.04 -6.95 5.54
CA MET A 400 6.23 -6.65 6.72
C MET A 400 5.23 -5.53 6.45
N GLU A 401 5.64 -4.47 5.73
CA GLU A 401 4.75 -3.39 5.33
C GLU A 401 3.64 -3.89 4.39
N LYS A 402 3.98 -4.73 3.39
CA LYS A 402 2.98 -5.37 2.53
C LYS A 402 1.96 -6.17 3.35
N ILE A 403 2.42 -7.06 4.24
CA ILE A 403 1.53 -7.87 5.08
C ILE A 403 0.62 -6.98 5.92
N LYS A 404 1.15 -5.98 6.60
CA LYS A 404 0.36 -5.06 7.45
C LYS A 404 -0.69 -4.32 6.65
N ARG A 405 -0.36 -3.90 5.43
CA ARG A 405 -1.25 -3.14 4.56
C ARG A 405 -2.41 -3.99 4.04
N VAL A 406 -2.16 -5.24 3.64
CA VAL A 406 -3.18 -6.04 2.94
C VAL A 406 -3.81 -7.16 3.76
N ARG A 407 -3.33 -7.46 4.96
CA ARG A 407 -3.77 -8.61 5.79
C ARG A 407 -5.25 -8.61 6.21
N ASN A 408 -5.95 -7.50 6.08
CA ASN A 408 -7.38 -7.42 6.38
C ASN A 408 -8.27 -7.83 5.19
N HIS A 409 -7.71 -7.93 3.98
CA HIS A 409 -8.44 -8.33 2.80
C HIS A 409 -8.84 -9.82 2.87
N PRO A 410 -10.15 -10.14 2.84
CA PRO A 410 -10.59 -11.53 2.90
C PRO A 410 -10.20 -12.33 1.65
N SER A 411 -9.93 -11.67 0.55
CA SER A 411 -9.48 -12.30 -0.70
C SER A 411 -8.11 -12.95 -0.59
N ILE A 412 -7.21 -12.51 0.31
CA ILE A 412 -5.90 -13.14 0.48
C ILE A 412 -6.07 -14.56 0.98
N ALA A 413 -5.82 -15.52 0.09
CA ALA A 413 -5.98 -16.94 0.38
C ALA A 413 -4.64 -17.63 0.64
N VAL A 414 -3.58 -17.27 -0.08
CA VAL A 414 -2.27 -17.91 0.02
C VAL A 414 -1.18 -16.86 -0.02
N TRP A 415 -0.22 -16.96 0.88
CA TRP A 415 1.05 -16.27 0.81
C TRP A 415 2.10 -17.19 0.22
N CYS A 416 2.83 -16.73 -0.79
CA CYS A 416 3.89 -17.51 -1.44
C CYS A 416 5.24 -16.81 -1.22
N GLY A 417 6.21 -17.55 -0.69
CA GLY A 417 7.53 -17.02 -0.35
C GLY A 417 8.32 -16.60 -1.58
N ASP A 418 8.23 -17.40 -2.64
CA ASP A 418 9.00 -17.20 -3.86
C ASP A 418 8.32 -17.78 -5.10
N ASN A 419 8.92 -17.54 -6.27
CA ASN A 419 8.59 -18.18 -7.53
C ASN A 419 9.81 -18.95 -8.05
N GLU A 420 9.62 -20.24 -8.35
CA GLU A 420 10.63 -21.12 -9.01
C GLU A 420 11.97 -21.20 -8.24
N SER A 421 11.96 -21.04 -6.93
CA SER A 421 13.13 -21.27 -6.09
C SER A 421 13.07 -22.67 -5.46
N ASN A 422 14.25 -23.22 -5.22
CA ASN A 422 14.39 -24.40 -4.36
C ASN A 422 14.87 -23.92 -2.98
N PRO A 423 14.07 -24.07 -1.94
CA PRO A 423 14.44 -23.66 -0.58
C PRO A 423 15.59 -24.47 0.01
#